data_a8f52845c46fb4566988b95cc9327f9c
#
_entry.id   a8f52845c46fb4566988b95cc9327f9c
#
_cell.length_a   1.000
_cell.length_b   1.000
_cell.length_c   1.000
_cell.angle_alpha   90.00
_cell.angle_beta   90.00
_cell.angle_gamma   90.00
#
_symmetry.space_group_name_H-M   'P 1'
#
loop_
_entity.id
_entity.type
_entity.pdbx_description
1 polymer ?
#
loop_
_entity_poly.entity_id
_entity_poly.type
_entity_poly.pdbx_seq_one_letter_code
_entity_poly.pdbx_strand_id
1 'polypeptide(L)'
;MRAFVLTVLFFATMTISAQNVKVKDIEKSFVKISDNVYVSKYDVSNEMYMQFISDLKNSEKKDLYAKCYPDTLKWRTKYAYNEPFVELYHVHPAYFSYPVVNIDKKSAEEFCKWLTEKYNSEKKRKYQNIEFRLPTEAEWKTFASTCTILEPRADFLGPKGISANTVGNVSEMTSDGTASGNNWADKEPSMPSPWVGFRIAATTK
;
A
#
# COMPACT_ATOMS: atom_id res chain seq x y z
N MET A 1 53.20 -0.63 31.73
CA MET A 1 51.91 0.07 31.63
C MET A 1 51.30 -0.26 30.25
N ARG A 2 50.26 -1.08 30.22
CA ARG A 2 49.54 -1.40 28.97
C ARG A 2 48.30 -0.51 28.91
N ALA A 3 48.24 0.37 27.93
CA ALA A 3 47.08 1.23 27.67
C ALA A 3 45.96 0.39 27.00
N PHE A 4 44.82 0.28 27.65
CA PHE A 4 43.59 -0.26 27.08
C PHE A 4 42.90 0.84 26.28
N VAL A 5 42.86 0.69 24.95
CA VAL A 5 42.08 1.55 24.09
C VAL A 5 40.65 1.02 24.07
N LEU A 6 39.73 1.74 24.69
CA LEU A 6 38.31 1.44 24.70
C LEU A 6 37.70 2.00 23.41
N THR A 7 37.46 1.13 22.43
CA THR A 7 36.73 1.52 21.20
C THR A 7 35.23 1.55 21.48
N VAL A 8 34.68 2.75 21.67
CA VAL A 8 33.24 2.95 21.79
C VAL A 8 32.63 2.85 20.38
N LEU A 9 31.95 1.75 20.10
CA LEU A 9 31.10 1.64 18.89
C LEU A 9 29.85 2.51 19.10
N PHE A 10 29.78 3.62 18.37
CA PHE A 10 28.59 4.45 18.26
C PHE A 10 27.60 3.73 17.33
N PHE A 11 26.62 3.03 17.89
CA PHE A 11 25.44 2.60 17.12
C PHE A 11 24.59 3.83 16.83
N ALA A 12 24.73 4.37 15.62
CA ALA A 12 23.79 5.36 15.11
C ALA A 12 22.44 4.66 14.90
N THR A 13 21.53 4.83 15.85
CA THR A 13 20.11 4.48 15.65
C THR A 13 19.56 5.42 14.61
N MET A 14 19.51 4.97 13.35
CA MET A 14 18.73 5.65 12.31
C MET A 14 17.25 5.57 12.71
N THR A 15 16.75 6.62 13.33
CA THR A 15 15.31 6.86 13.44
C THR A 15 14.80 7.13 12.04
N ILE A 16 14.25 6.12 11.38
CA ILE A 16 13.49 6.30 10.14
C ILE A 16 12.27 7.12 10.51
N SER A 17 12.33 8.42 10.25
CA SER A 17 11.18 9.30 10.36
C SER A 17 10.25 8.93 9.19
N ALA A 18 9.20 8.18 9.48
CA ALA A 18 8.11 7.97 8.53
C ALA A 18 7.61 9.34 8.09
N GLN A 19 7.76 9.68 6.80
CA GLN A 19 7.26 10.94 6.28
C GLN A 19 5.74 10.92 6.39
N ASN A 20 5.18 11.83 7.18
CA ASN A 20 3.74 11.97 7.30
C ASN A 20 3.10 12.18 5.91
N VAL A 21 2.08 11.37 5.59
CA VAL A 21 1.28 11.53 4.36
C VAL A 21 0.78 12.98 4.28
N LYS A 22 1.21 13.70 3.26
CA LYS A 22 0.84 15.10 3.08
C LYS A 22 -0.43 15.19 2.26
N VAL A 23 -1.43 15.92 2.76
CA VAL A 23 -2.73 16.15 2.07
C VAL A 23 -2.55 16.60 0.62
N LYS A 24 -1.61 17.51 0.34
CA LYS A 24 -1.34 17.98 -1.03
C LYS A 24 -0.87 16.88 -1.98
N ASP A 25 -0.15 15.88 -1.47
CA ASP A 25 0.34 14.77 -2.29
C ASP A 25 -0.80 13.78 -2.57
N ILE A 26 -1.69 13.58 -1.59
CA ILE A 26 -2.94 12.83 -1.79
C ILE A 26 -3.77 13.50 -2.91
N GLU A 27 -4.03 14.80 -2.81
CA GLU A 27 -4.85 15.53 -3.79
C GLU A 27 -4.31 15.46 -5.22
N LYS A 28 -2.99 15.48 -5.39
CA LYS A 28 -2.31 15.37 -6.70
C LYS A 28 -2.32 13.95 -7.26
N SER A 29 -2.49 12.96 -6.40
CA SER A 29 -2.46 11.55 -6.79
C SER A 29 -3.76 11.04 -7.44
N PHE A 30 -4.82 11.85 -7.51
CA PHE A 30 -6.13 11.44 -7.99
C PHE A 30 -6.45 11.90 -9.42
N VAL A 31 -7.17 11.06 -10.14
CA VAL A 31 -7.80 11.35 -11.44
C VAL A 31 -9.31 11.33 -11.26
N LYS A 32 -9.99 12.32 -11.80
CA LYS A 32 -11.45 12.36 -11.84
C LYS A 32 -11.96 11.38 -12.89
N ILE A 33 -12.84 10.46 -12.50
CA ILE A 33 -13.47 9.47 -13.40
C ILE A 33 -14.96 9.72 -13.63
N SER A 34 -15.61 10.42 -12.70
CA SER A 34 -17.00 10.92 -12.84
C SER A 34 -17.19 12.15 -11.96
N ASP A 35 -18.41 12.70 -11.90
CA ASP A 35 -18.65 14.03 -11.27
C ASP A 35 -18.10 14.16 -9.85
N ASN A 36 -18.32 13.18 -9.00
CA ASN A 36 -17.88 13.21 -7.60
C ASN A 36 -16.93 12.08 -7.24
N VAL A 37 -16.43 11.32 -8.23
CA VAL A 37 -15.58 10.15 -8.01
C VAL A 37 -14.21 10.35 -8.63
N TYR A 38 -13.22 10.06 -7.82
CA TYR A 38 -11.80 10.13 -8.17
C TYR A 38 -11.16 8.78 -7.86
N VAL A 39 -10.15 8.39 -8.64
CA VAL A 39 -9.35 7.17 -8.41
C VAL A 39 -7.88 7.55 -8.32
N SER A 40 -7.15 6.93 -7.41
CA SER A 40 -5.71 7.15 -7.28
C SER A 40 -4.96 6.69 -8.53
N LYS A 41 -4.01 7.51 -8.99
CA LYS A 41 -3.07 7.16 -10.07
C LYS A 41 -2.16 5.99 -9.71
N TYR A 42 -1.98 5.76 -8.41
CA TYR A 42 -1.04 4.80 -7.85
C TYR A 42 -1.76 3.77 -6.99
N ASP A 43 -1.19 2.58 -6.94
CA ASP A 43 -1.49 1.63 -5.87
C ASP A 43 -1.08 2.23 -4.52
N VAL A 44 -1.67 1.72 -3.44
CA VAL A 44 -1.21 2.07 -2.10
C VAL A 44 0.16 1.45 -1.87
N SER A 45 1.14 2.29 -1.55
CA SER A 45 2.52 1.86 -1.32
C SER A 45 2.73 1.26 0.08
N ASN A 46 3.80 0.47 0.23
CA ASN A 46 4.24 0.01 1.54
C ASN A 46 4.46 1.17 2.50
N GLU A 47 5.12 2.26 2.07
CA GLU A 47 5.37 3.43 2.91
C GLU A 47 4.08 3.99 3.48
N MET A 48 3.07 4.20 2.63
CA MET A 48 1.79 4.78 3.03
C MET A 48 0.98 3.84 3.94
N TYR A 49 0.99 2.54 3.64
CA TYR A 49 0.29 1.55 4.45
C TYR A 49 0.97 1.34 5.80
N MET A 50 2.29 1.29 5.86
CA MET A 50 3.02 1.11 7.12
C MET A 50 2.93 2.34 8.02
N GLN A 51 2.61 3.53 7.51
CA GLN A 51 2.24 4.67 8.33
C GLN A 51 0.91 4.45 9.05
N PHE A 52 -0.12 3.90 8.35
CA PHE A 52 -1.36 3.47 8.99
C PHE A 52 -1.11 2.45 10.10
N ILE A 53 -0.28 1.43 9.83
CA ILE A 53 0.10 0.41 10.82
C ILE A 53 0.81 1.03 12.03
N SER A 54 1.70 2.00 11.81
CA SER A 54 2.38 2.74 12.87
C SER A 54 1.40 3.55 13.73
N ASP A 55 0.44 4.23 13.12
CA ASP A 55 -0.59 4.98 13.83
C ASP A 55 -1.48 4.04 14.68
N LEU A 56 -1.84 2.85 14.15
CA LEU A 56 -2.56 1.83 14.92
C LEU A 56 -1.74 1.32 16.12
N LYS A 57 -0.45 1.07 15.91
CA LYS A 57 0.46 0.60 16.96
C LYS A 57 0.58 1.61 18.11
N ASN A 58 0.60 2.91 17.79
CA ASN A 58 0.73 4.00 18.74
C ASN A 58 -0.61 4.37 19.41
N SER A 59 -1.72 3.83 18.92
CA SER A 59 -3.05 3.99 19.51
C SER A 59 -3.39 2.78 20.41
N GLU A 60 -4.49 2.88 21.17
CA GLU A 60 -4.99 1.76 21.99
C GLU A 60 -5.63 0.62 21.16
N LYS A 61 -5.63 0.71 19.81
CA LYS A 61 -6.29 -0.22 18.88
C LYS A 61 -5.42 -1.46 18.58
N LYS A 62 -4.90 -2.13 19.59
CA LYS A 62 -3.96 -3.28 19.44
C LYS A 62 -4.52 -4.43 18.60
N ASP A 63 -5.81 -4.75 18.76
CA ASP A 63 -6.45 -5.83 18.01
C ASP A 63 -6.54 -5.49 16.52
N LEU A 64 -6.80 -4.22 16.19
CA LEU A 64 -6.86 -3.76 14.81
C LEU A 64 -5.46 -3.75 14.18
N TYR A 65 -4.43 -3.34 14.93
CA TYR A 65 -3.03 -3.45 14.50
C TYR A 65 -2.69 -4.88 14.11
N ALA A 66 -2.99 -5.87 14.95
CA ALA A 66 -2.67 -7.27 14.68
C ALA A 66 -3.41 -7.80 13.43
N LYS A 67 -4.67 -7.39 13.23
CA LYS A 67 -5.48 -7.79 12.06
C LYS A 67 -5.01 -7.15 10.76
N CYS A 68 -4.61 -5.87 10.80
CA CYS A 68 -4.21 -5.12 9.61
C CYS A 68 -2.75 -5.29 9.23
N TYR A 69 -1.92 -5.88 10.10
CA TYR A 69 -0.51 -6.12 9.76
C TYR A 69 -0.40 -7.13 8.61
N PRO A 70 0.40 -6.86 7.56
CA PRO A 70 0.52 -7.77 6.41
C PRO A 70 0.98 -9.17 6.82
N ASP A 71 0.36 -10.20 6.27
CA ASP A 71 0.79 -11.60 6.46
C ASP A 71 2.07 -11.89 5.64
N THR A 72 3.21 -11.56 6.22
CA THR A 72 4.51 -11.70 5.54
C THR A 72 4.85 -13.13 5.17
N LEU A 73 4.26 -14.13 5.86
CA LEU A 73 4.52 -15.55 5.58
C LEU A 73 3.96 -15.99 4.23
N LYS A 74 3.04 -15.24 3.63
CA LYS A 74 2.54 -15.49 2.27
C LYS A 74 3.61 -15.40 1.19
N TRP A 75 4.77 -14.77 1.47
CA TRP A 75 5.91 -14.80 0.56
C TRP A 75 6.58 -16.17 0.47
N ARG A 76 6.40 -17.05 1.47
CA ARG A 76 7.01 -18.39 1.46
C ARG A 76 6.37 -19.26 0.41
N THR A 77 7.18 -19.84 -0.47
CA THR A 77 6.78 -20.83 -1.45
C THR A 77 7.62 -22.09 -1.30
N LYS A 78 7.10 -23.24 -1.73
CA LYS A 78 7.79 -24.53 -1.59
C LYS A 78 9.14 -24.59 -2.33
N TYR A 79 9.28 -23.78 -3.39
CA TYR A 79 10.40 -23.91 -4.35
C TYR A 79 11.26 -22.66 -4.47
N ALA A 80 11.03 -21.63 -3.67
CA ALA A 80 11.80 -20.41 -3.72
C ALA A 80 12.20 -19.93 -2.33
N TYR A 81 13.45 -19.49 -2.19
CA TYR A 81 13.95 -18.83 -0.99
C TYR A 81 13.53 -17.37 -0.97
N ASN A 82 12.39 -17.08 -0.35
CA ASN A 82 11.78 -15.76 -0.30
C ASN A 82 11.90 -15.09 1.08
N GLU A 83 12.75 -15.60 1.97
CA GLU A 83 12.92 -15.01 3.32
C GLU A 83 13.27 -13.52 3.28
N PRO A 84 14.06 -12.96 2.35
CA PRO A 84 14.27 -11.53 2.26
C PRO A 84 12.96 -10.73 2.07
N PHE A 85 11.97 -11.25 1.34
CA PHE A 85 10.66 -10.61 1.22
C PHE A 85 9.81 -10.77 2.49
N VAL A 86 9.90 -11.93 3.16
CA VAL A 86 9.22 -12.15 4.44
C VAL A 86 9.66 -11.10 5.46
N GLU A 87 10.96 -10.82 5.54
CA GLU A 87 11.53 -9.93 6.53
C GLU A 87 11.49 -8.45 6.12
N LEU A 88 11.69 -8.14 4.84
CA LEU A 88 12.05 -6.80 4.40
C LEU A 88 11.01 -6.11 3.53
N TYR A 89 10.14 -6.85 2.84
CA TYR A 89 9.28 -6.26 1.80
C TYR A 89 8.43 -5.07 2.28
N HIS A 90 7.87 -5.15 3.48
CA HIS A 90 7.00 -4.09 3.99
C HIS A 90 7.74 -3.00 4.78
N VAL A 91 8.98 -3.25 5.19
CA VAL A 91 9.67 -2.36 6.16
C VAL A 91 10.99 -1.77 5.66
N HIS A 92 11.59 -2.35 4.62
CA HIS A 92 12.87 -1.87 4.12
C HIS A 92 12.69 -0.73 3.10
N PRO A 93 13.48 0.36 3.17
CA PRO A 93 13.35 1.54 2.28
C PRO A 93 13.36 1.23 0.79
N ALA A 94 14.09 0.19 0.35
CA ALA A 94 14.12 -0.23 -1.05
C ALA A 94 12.73 -0.61 -1.60
N TYR A 95 11.79 -0.99 -0.74
CA TYR A 95 10.43 -1.40 -1.12
C TYR A 95 9.36 -0.39 -0.71
N PHE A 96 9.70 0.78 -0.21
CA PHE A 96 8.72 1.77 0.23
C PHE A 96 7.77 2.21 -0.89
N SER A 97 8.29 2.32 -2.13
CA SER A 97 7.50 2.65 -3.32
C SER A 97 6.87 1.44 -4.02
N TYR A 98 6.88 0.27 -3.41
CA TYR A 98 6.23 -0.94 -3.94
C TYR A 98 4.80 -1.04 -3.40
N PRO A 99 3.88 -1.70 -4.14
CA PRO A 99 2.51 -1.85 -3.68
C PRO A 99 2.44 -2.66 -2.39
N VAL A 100 1.58 -2.27 -1.47
CA VAL A 100 1.30 -3.12 -0.32
C VAL A 100 0.53 -4.35 -0.77
N VAL A 101 0.97 -5.51 -0.30
CA VAL A 101 0.40 -6.84 -0.60
C VAL A 101 0.29 -7.66 0.70
N ASN A 102 -0.22 -8.88 0.61
CA ASN A 102 -0.38 -9.77 1.77
C ASN A 102 -1.32 -9.22 2.85
N ILE A 103 -2.30 -8.44 2.45
CA ILE A 103 -3.38 -7.93 3.31
C ILE A 103 -4.73 -8.45 2.82
N ASP A 104 -5.70 -8.50 3.69
CA ASP A 104 -7.07 -8.80 3.32
C ASP A 104 -7.88 -7.54 2.98
N LYS A 105 -9.07 -7.72 2.42
CA LYS A 105 -9.97 -6.63 2.03
C LYS A 105 -10.40 -5.77 3.22
N LYS A 106 -10.64 -6.37 4.39
CA LYS A 106 -11.03 -5.63 5.59
C LYS A 106 -9.92 -4.69 6.03
N SER A 107 -8.69 -5.13 5.95
CA SER A 107 -7.51 -4.30 6.25
C SER A 107 -7.35 -3.13 5.29
N ALA A 108 -7.64 -3.33 4.01
CA ALA A 108 -7.66 -2.25 3.01
C ALA A 108 -8.81 -1.24 3.28
N GLU A 109 -9.99 -1.73 3.68
CA GLU A 109 -11.12 -0.87 4.08
C GLU A 109 -10.81 -0.06 5.34
N GLU A 110 -10.17 -0.64 6.35
CA GLU A 110 -9.73 0.08 7.56
C GLU A 110 -8.66 1.13 7.25
N PHE A 111 -7.74 0.84 6.32
CA PHE A 111 -6.81 1.85 5.80
C PHE A 111 -7.57 3.03 5.15
N CYS A 112 -8.59 2.78 4.33
CA CYS A 112 -9.40 3.81 3.71
C CYS A 112 -10.12 4.70 4.75
N LYS A 113 -10.67 4.10 5.81
CA LYS A 113 -11.29 4.83 6.93
C LYS A 113 -10.26 5.72 7.65
N TRP A 114 -9.10 5.16 7.99
CA TRP A 114 -8.00 5.92 8.60
C TRP A 114 -7.58 7.12 7.74
N LEU A 115 -7.44 6.92 6.43
CA LEU A 115 -7.07 7.97 5.50
C LEU A 115 -8.14 9.06 5.41
N THR A 116 -9.42 8.66 5.44
CA THR A 116 -10.58 9.57 5.47
C THR A 116 -10.55 10.46 6.71
N GLU A 117 -10.38 9.87 7.89
CA GLU A 117 -10.26 10.59 9.16
C GLU A 117 -9.07 11.56 9.14
N LYS A 118 -7.90 11.07 8.71
CA LYS A 118 -6.68 11.86 8.64
C LYS A 118 -6.81 13.04 7.68
N TYR A 119 -7.32 12.84 6.48
CA TYR A 119 -7.53 13.91 5.50
C TYR A 119 -8.55 14.94 6.01
N ASN A 120 -9.68 14.50 6.53
CA ASN A 120 -10.75 15.40 6.98
C ASN A 120 -10.39 16.17 8.25
N SER A 121 -9.40 15.73 9.04
CA SER A 121 -8.86 16.47 10.19
C SER A 121 -7.94 17.63 9.79
N GLU A 122 -7.40 17.63 8.59
CA GLU A 122 -6.47 18.66 8.13
C GLU A 122 -7.21 19.98 7.80
N LYS A 123 -6.66 21.09 8.28
CA LYS A 123 -7.27 22.44 8.07
C LYS A 123 -7.14 22.94 6.64
N LYS A 124 -6.00 22.62 5.97
CA LYS A 124 -5.70 23.07 4.61
C LYS A 124 -5.88 21.91 3.62
N ARG A 125 -7.14 21.67 3.22
CA ARG A 125 -7.51 20.65 2.24
C ARG A 125 -8.38 21.24 1.13
N LYS A 126 -8.30 20.69 -0.07
CA LYS A 126 -9.07 21.12 -1.25
C LYS A 126 -10.55 20.76 -1.13
N TYR A 127 -10.83 19.55 -0.66
CA TYR A 127 -12.19 19.02 -0.55
C TYR A 127 -12.66 19.09 0.91
N GLN A 128 -13.84 19.67 1.14
CA GLN A 128 -14.38 19.86 2.50
C GLN A 128 -14.71 18.52 3.18
N ASN A 129 -15.38 17.64 2.43
CA ASN A 129 -15.75 16.31 2.87
C ASN A 129 -15.38 15.32 1.77
N ILE A 130 -14.45 14.44 2.06
CA ILE A 130 -14.03 13.36 1.19
C ILE A 130 -14.19 12.04 1.92
N GLU A 131 -14.56 10.99 1.20
CA GLU A 131 -14.59 9.64 1.69
C GLU A 131 -13.69 8.78 0.80
N PHE A 132 -12.64 8.22 1.39
CA PHE A 132 -11.79 7.25 0.73
C PHE A 132 -12.32 5.84 0.92
N ARG A 133 -12.28 5.03 -0.13
CA ARG A 133 -12.79 3.68 -0.17
C ARG A 133 -12.10 2.86 -1.24
N LEU A 134 -12.35 1.58 -1.30
CA LEU A 134 -12.00 0.77 -2.47
C LEU A 134 -12.87 1.21 -3.67
N PRO A 135 -12.33 1.21 -4.90
CA PRO A 135 -13.14 1.39 -6.11
C PRO A 135 -14.12 0.23 -6.28
N THR A 136 -15.27 0.46 -6.89
CA THR A 136 -16.05 -0.62 -7.47
C THR A 136 -15.33 -1.19 -8.69
N GLU A 137 -15.69 -2.39 -9.12
CA GLU A 137 -15.14 -2.98 -10.35
C GLU A 137 -15.40 -2.10 -11.58
N ALA A 138 -16.58 -1.47 -11.65
CA ALA A 138 -16.93 -0.54 -12.74
C ALA A 138 -16.05 0.71 -12.74
N GLU A 139 -15.79 1.30 -11.57
CA GLU A 139 -14.90 2.46 -11.41
C GLU A 139 -13.46 2.08 -11.75
N TRP A 140 -13.01 0.92 -11.31
CA TRP A 140 -11.70 0.38 -11.65
C TRP A 140 -11.54 0.21 -13.16
N LYS A 141 -12.50 -0.42 -13.84
CA LYS A 141 -12.49 -0.59 -15.32
C LYS A 141 -12.45 0.74 -16.05
N THR A 142 -13.23 1.72 -15.58
CA THR A 142 -13.23 3.08 -16.14
C THR A 142 -11.86 3.72 -16.04
N PHE A 143 -11.21 3.63 -14.87
CA PHE A 143 -9.86 4.12 -14.67
C PHE A 143 -8.84 3.34 -15.52
N ALA A 144 -8.88 2.00 -15.49
CA ALA A 144 -7.94 1.12 -16.17
C ALA A 144 -7.94 1.33 -17.71
N SER A 145 -9.07 1.71 -18.30
CA SER A 145 -9.17 2.02 -19.74
C SER A 145 -8.27 3.19 -20.18
N THR A 146 -7.80 3.99 -19.26
CA THR A 146 -6.90 5.13 -19.51
C THR A 146 -5.46 4.87 -19.08
N CYS A 147 -5.16 3.66 -18.59
CA CYS A 147 -3.87 3.31 -18.01
C CYS A 147 -2.98 2.51 -18.95
N THR A 148 -1.69 2.50 -18.64
CA THR A 148 -0.74 1.52 -19.19
C THR A 148 -0.95 0.17 -18.49
N ILE A 149 -1.10 -0.89 -19.27
CA ILE A 149 -1.21 -2.26 -18.76
C ILE A 149 0.19 -2.88 -18.68
N LEU A 150 0.54 -3.40 -17.53
CA LEU A 150 1.75 -4.22 -17.37
C LEU A 150 1.38 -5.67 -17.54
N GLU A 151 2.04 -6.33 -18.50
CA GLU A 151 1.87 -7.76 -18.70
C GLU A 151 2.64 -8.58 -17.64
N PRO A 152 2.13 -9.75 -17.26
CA PRO A 152 2.85 -10.68 -16.40
C PRO A 152 4.22 -11.04 -16.99
N ARG A 153 5.22 -11.23 -16.14
CA ARG A 153 6.57 -11.56 -16.57
C ARG A 153 7.11 -12.74 -15.76
N ALA A 154 7.42 -13.81 -16.46
CA ALA A 154 7.92 -15.06 -15.85
C ALA A 154 9.26 -14.90 -15.10
N ASP A 155 10.02 -13.85 -15.40
CA ASP A 155 11.33 -13.56 -14.79
C ASP A 155 11.24 -12.72 -13.50
N PHE A 156 10.02 -12.34 -13.05
CA PHE A 156 9.82 -11.58 -11.83
C PHE A 156 9.51 -12.48 -10.64
N LEU A 157 10.23 -12.23 -9.55
CA LEU A 157 10.00 -12.88 -8.25
C LEU A 157 9.08 -12.07 -7.33
N GLY A 158 8.52 -10.96 -7.81
CA GLY A 158 7.66 -10.08 -7.04
C GLY A 158 7.17 -8.86 -7.82
N PRO A 159 6.31 -8.02 -7.25
CA PRO A 159 5.83 -6.79 -7.89
C PRO A 159 6.96 -5.78 -8.07
N LYS A 160 6.73 -4.83 -8.97
CA LYS A 160 7.59 -3.65 -9.16
C LYS A 160 7.15 -2.49 -8.28
N GLY A 161 8.02 -1.47 -8.19
CA GLY A 161 7.63 -0.16 -7.67
C GLY A 161 6.42 0.40 -8.41
N ILE A 162 5.54 1.10 -7.68
CA ILE A 162 4.32 1.69 -8.23
C ILE A 162 4.64 2.78 -9.25
N SER A 163 3.79 2.86 -10.27
CA SER A 163 3.87 3.89 -11.32
C SER A 163 2.51 4.55 -11.53
N ALA A 164 2.53 5.82 -11.96
CA ALA A 164 1.29 6.56 -12.21
C ALA A 164 0.52 5.98 -13.40
N ASN A 165 -0.81 5.90 -13.27
CA ASN A 165 -1.71 5.46 -14.34
C ASN A 165 -1.28 4.11 -14.95
N THR A 166 -0.95 3.16 -14.08
CA THR A 166 -0.51 1.81 -14.47
C THR A 166 -1.35 0.79 -13.73
N VAL A 167 -1.70 -0.31 -14.40
CA VAL A 167 -2.40 -1.48 -13.86
C VAL A 167 -1.66 -2.76 -14.29
N GLY A 168 -1.87 -3.88 -13.59
CA GLY A 168 -1.28 -5.18 -13.95
C GLY A 168 -0.03 -5.59 -13.19
N ASN A 169 0.53 -4.71 -12.35
CA ASN A 169 1.64 -5.05 -11.44
C ASN A 169 1.16 -5.99 -10.32
N VAL A 170 0.04 -5.64 -9.70
CA VAL A 170 -0.74 -6.47 -8.79
C VAL A 170 -2.19 -6.43 -9.24
N SER A 171 -2.95 -7.50 -8.99
CA SER A 171 -4.40 -7.41 -9.07
C SER A 171 -4.90 -6.52 -7.95
N GLU A 172 -5.93 -5.71 -8.19
CA GLU A 172 -6.34 -4.67 -7.27
C GLU A 172 -7.72 -4.96 -6.68
N MET A 173 -7.81 -4.89 -5.35
CA MET A 173 -9.06 -5.13 -4.62
C MET A 173 -10.14 -4.13 -5.02
N THR A 174 -11.37 -4.61 -5.20
CA THR A 174 -12.55 -3.79 -5.43
C THR A 174 -13.57 -3.95 -4.31
N SER A 175 -14.47 -2.97 -4.15
CA SER A 175 -15.48 -2.96 -3.07
C SER A 175 -16.53 -4.05 -3.23
N ASP A 176 -16.80 -4.50 -4.44
CA ASP A 176 -17.77 -5.55 -4.80
C ASP A 176 -17.21 -6.99 -4.76
N GLY A 177 -16.04 -7.17 -4.15
CA GLY A 177 -15.59 -8.44 -3.62
C GLY A 177 -14.51 -9.16 -4.40
N THR A 178 -14.26 -8.78 -5.64
CA THR A 178 -13.19 -9.35 -6.46
C THR A 178 -11.96 -8.47 -6.45
N ALA A 179 -10.87 -8.96 -7.04
CA ALA A 179 -9.74 -8.16 -7.44
C ALA A 179 -9.66 -8.13 -8.97
N SER A 180 -9.33 -6.99 -9.52
CA SER A 180 -9.31 -6.73 -10.95
C SER A 180 -7.89 -6.52 -11.47
N GLY A 181 -7.67 -6.82 -12.74
CA GLY A 181 -6.39 -6.62 -13.43
C GLY A 181 -5.44 -7.81 -13.34
N ASN A 182 -4.47 -7.82 -14.24
CA ASN A 182 -3.38 -8.78 -14.25
C ASN A 182 -2.45 -8.56 -13.04
N ASN A 183 -1.61 -9.53 -12.76
CA ASN A 183 -0.58 -9.41 -11.73
C ASN A 183 0.75 -10.02 -12.22
N TRP A 184 1.82 -9.66 -11.54
CA TRP A 184 3.18 -10.11 -11.89
C TRP A 184 3.36 -11.63 -11.90
N ALA A 185 2.53 -12.36 -11.14
CA ALA A 185 2.64 -13.80 -10.96
C ALA A 185 1.77 -14.60 -11.96
N ASP A 186 0.94 -13.92 -12.76
CA ASP A 186 -0.05 -14.55 -13.66
C ASP A 186 -0.93 -15.57 -12.95
N LYS A 187 -1.46 -15.19 -11.79
CA LYS A 187 -2.28 -16.05 -10.93
C LYS A 187 -3.65 -15.48 -10.70
N GLU A 188 -4.61 -16.37 -10.48
CA GLU A 188 -5.94 -15.99 -10.01
C GLU A 188 -5.84 -15.20 -8.70
N PRO A 189 -6.55 -14.07 -8.60
CA PRO A 189 -6.53 -13.24 -7.40
C PRO A 189 -7.05 -14.01 -6.17
N SER A 190 -6.26 -14.02 -5.13
CA SER A 190 -6.63 -14.56 -3.81
C SER A 190 -6.12 -13.62 -2.72
N MET A 191 -6.84 -13.47 -1.64
CA MET A 191 -6.51 -12.53 -0.55
C MET A 191 -6.43 -13.23 0.79
N PRO A 192 -5.38 -13.01 1.57
CA PRO A 192 -4.16 -12.25 1.26
C PRO A 192 -3.17 -13.03 0.37
N SER A 193 -2.50 -12.34 -0.53
CA SER A 193 -1.44 -12.93 -1.39
C SER A 193 -0.42 -11.89 -1.86
N PRO A 194 0.79 -12.33 -2.31
CA PRO A 194 1.83 -11.41 -2.79
C PRO A 194 1.53 -10.75 -4.14
N TRP A 195 0.46 -11.13 -4.81
CA TRP A 195 0.08 -10.61 -6.13
C TRP A 195 -1.24 -9.83 -6.13
N VAL A 196 -1.79 -9.56 -4.94
CA VAL A 196 -2.98 -8.72 -4.77
C VAL A 196 -2.65 -7.54 -3.86
N GLY A 197 -2.87 -6.33 -4.37
CA GLY A 197 -2.78 -5.07 -3.67
C GLY A 197 -4.08 -4.29 -3.80
N PHE A 198 -4.02 -2.96 -3.70
CA PHE A 198 -5.18 -2.10 -3.93
C PHE A 198 -4.80 -0.67 -4.25
N ARG A 199 -5.71 0.01 -4.94
CA ARG A 199 -5.74 1.47 -5.04
C ARG A 199 -6.97 2.02 -4.35
N ILE A 200 -7.01 3.32 -4.14
CA ILE A 200 -8.12 3.99 -3.47
C ILE A 200 -8.96 4.78 -4.47
N ALA A 201 -10.27 4.74 -4.28
CA ALA A 201 -11.20 5.70 -4.82
C ALA A 201 -11.56 6.73 -3.76
N ALA A 202 -11.99 7.91 -4.21
CA ALA A 202 -12.45 8.98 -3.35
C ALA A 202 -13.78 9.54 -3.86
N THR A 203 -14.72 9.74 -2.95
CA THR A 203 -15.99 10.40 -3.23
C THR A 203 -16.04 11.73 -2.50
N THR A 204 -16.34 12.82 -3.21
CA THR A 204 -16.56 14.15 -2.61
C THR A 204 -18.05 14.37 -2.40
N LYS A 205 -18.41 14.93 -1.24
CA LYS A 205 -19.77 15.31 -0.87
C LYS A 205 -19.95 16.81 -1.02
#